data_34b4ed898605d44a54e471f33e34a317
#
_entry.id   34b4ed898605d44a54e471f33e34a317
#
_cell.length_a   1.000
_cell.length_b   1.000
_cell.length_c   1.000
_cell.angle_alpha   90.00
_cell.angle_beta   90.00
_cell.angle_gamma   90.00
#
_symmetry.space_group_name_H-M   'P 1'
#
loop_
_entity.id
_entity.type
_entity.pdbx_description
1 polymer ?
#
loop_
_entity_poly.entity_id
_entity_poly.type
_entity_poly.pdbx_seq_one_letter_code
_entity_poly.pdbx_strand_id
1 'polypeptide(L)'
;MSEPTISADDETWNRDAATFGEVLARDVAFGDIQLPGFPPVVLRVQQLLADEDTDLHDIAETISLDPELAMLVLRMANAAAFNPSGLQARDLRMGVQRVGTRMLRAAALALVVQRLRSAEELRPLRDRLGAIWRRGVTVGSLAKALAQRTRIAPPDSGLLAGLLHVVGRLYVLARMHGMPHLFEQDGVPEKLLDRWSDTVTGVLLLKWEVPRVFCEAVEAFQKHGEAGDEERGPPG
;
A
#
# COMPACT_ATOMS: atom_id res chain seq x y z
N MET A 1 12.94 -38.65 27.72
CA MET A 1 12.92 -37.63 26.67
C MET A 1 11.47 -37.58 26.20
N SER A 2 10.71 -36.62 26.72
CA SER A 2 9.30 -36.43 26.29
C SER A 2 9.35 -35.64 25.00
N GLU A 3 8.73 -36.17 23.92
CA GLU A 3 8.49 -35.45 22.70
C GLU A 3 7.63 -34.21 23.01
N PRO A 4 7.92 -33.02 22.42
CA PRO A 4 7.07 -31.87 22.60
C PRO A 4 5.73 -32.21 21.98
N THR A 5 4.68 -32.22 22.78
CA THR A 5 3.30 -32.37 22.34
C THR A 5 2.95 -31.08 21.56
N ILE A 6 2.91 -31.17 20.24
CA ILE A 6 2.41 -30.10 19.38
C ILE A 6 0.95 -29.90 19.76
N SER A 7 0.58 -28.68 20.14
CA SER A 7 -0.80 -28.34 20.49
C SER A 7 -1.69 -28.45 19.25
N ALA A 8 -2.94 -28.85 19.42
CA ALA A 8 -3.92 -28.90 18.31
C ALA A 8 -4.08 -27.54 17.64
N ASP A 9 -3.86 -26.45 18.37
CA ASP A 9 -3.86 -25.08 17.85
C ASP A 9 -2.66 -24.83 16.93
N ASP A 10 -1.48 -25.41 17.22
CA ASP A 10 -0.28 -25.29 16.37
C ASP A 10 -0.45 -26.07 15.05
N GLU A 11 -1.10 -27.22 15.06
CA GLU A 11 -1.38 -27.98 13.83
C GLU A 11 -2.37 -27.26 12.93
N THR A 12 -3.41 -26.68 13.52
CA THR A 12 -4.42 -25.90 12.79
C THR A 12 -3.79 -24.66 12.19
N TRP A 13 -3.00 -23.91 12.99
CA TRP A 13 -2.21 -22.78 12.53
C TRP A 13 -1.33 -23.14 11.33
N ASN A 14 -0.56 -24.20 11.43
CA ASN A 14 0.38 -24.62 10.37
C ASN A 14 -0.38 -24.95 9.07
N ARG A 15 -1.53 -25.60 9.16
CA ARG A 15 -2.38 -25.92 8.00
C ARG A 15 -2.94 -24.65 7.35
N ASP A 16 -3.52 -23.75 8.14
CA ASP A 16 -4.12 -22.51 7.66
C ASP A 16 -3.07 -21.58 7.06
N ALA A 17 -1.91 -21.47 7.72
CA ALA A 17 -0.78 -20.71 7.22
C ALA A 17 -0.22 -21.27 5.89
N ALA A 18 -0.15 -22.59 5.76
CA ALA A 18 0.28 -23.24 4.53
C ALA A 18 -0.74 -23.02 3.39
N THR A 19 -2.02 -23.25 3.66
CA THR A 19 -3.10 -23.04 2.68
C THR A 19 -3.15 -21.59 2.22
N PHE A 20 -3.07 -20.64 3.14
CA PHE A 20 -3.04 -19.22 2.80
C PHE A 20 -1.77 -18.83 2.03
N GLY A 21 -0.61 -19.42 2.41
CA GLY A 21 0.64 -19.26 1.70
C GLY A 21 0.56 -19.74 0.25
N GLU A 22 -0.09 -20.87 -0.02
CA GLU A 22 -0.32 -21.37 -1.38
C GLU A 22 -1.19 -20.41 -2.21
N VAL A 23 -2.24 -19.83 -1.59
CA VAL A 23 -3.07 -18.81 -2.25
C VAL A 23 -2.23 -17.60 -2.64
N LEU A 24 -1.45 -17.07 -1.70
CA LEU A 24 -0.57 -15.91 -1.97
C LEU A 24 0.51 -16.24 -3.01
N ALA A 25 1.13 -17.43 -2.93
CA ALA A 25 2.14 -17.87 -3.89
C ALA A 25 1.55 -17.97 -5.31
N ARG A 26 0.31 -18.43 -5.43
CA ARG A 26 -0.40 -18.48 -6.70
C ARG A 26 -0.67 -17.08 -7.25
N ASP A 27 -1.20 -16.17 -6.41
CA ASP A 27 -1.45 -14.78 -6.79
C ASP A 27 -0.16 -14.12 -7.32
N VAL A 28 0.96 -14.37 -6.64
CA VAL A 28 2.29 -13.88 -7.02
C VAL A 28 2.79 -14.49 -8.33
N ALA A 29 2.72 -15.82 -8.45
CA ALA A 29 3.27 -16.57 -9.61
C ALA A 29 2.52 -16.27 -10.91
N PHE A 30 1.20 -16.18 -10.85
CA PHE A 30 0.37 -15.89 -12.04
C PHE A 30 0.21 -14.39 -12.30
N GLY A 31 0.76 -13.55 -11.43
CA GLY A 31 0.62 -12.12 -11.55
C GLY A 31 -0.83 -11.64 -11.40
N ASP A 32 -1.73 -12.50 -10.90
CA ASP A 32 -3.15 -12.18 -10.69
C ASP A 32 -3.36 -11.56 -9.30
N ILE A 33 -2.54 -10.56 -9.01
CA ILE A 33 -2.68 -9.77 -7.79
C ILE A 33 -3.84 -8.81 -7.99
N GLN A 34 -5.05 -9.34 -7.87
CA GLN A 34 -6.28 -8.54 -7.91
C GLN A 34 -6.69 -8.21 -6.49
N LEU A 35 -6.62 -6.94 -6.15
CA LEU A 35 -7.31 -6.42 -4.98
C LEU A 35 -8.77 -6.16 -5.36
N PRO A 36 -9.75 -6.60 -4.57
CA PRO A 36 -11.14 -6.21 -4.77
C PRO A 36 -11.23 -4.68 -4.87
N GLY A 37 -11.80 -4.16 -5.96
CA GLY A 37 -11.90 -2.72 -6.18
C GLY A 37 -10.62 -2.01 -6.64
N PHE A 38 -9.55 -2.76 -7.00
CA PHE A 38 -8.34 -2.16 -7.57
C PHE A 38 -8.58 -1.77 -9.05
N PRO A 39 -8.57 -0.48 -9.39
CA PRO A 39 -8.81 -0.07 -10.76
C PRO A 39 -7.59 -0.35 -11.64
N PRO A 40 -7.74 -1.00 -12.80
CA PRO A 40 -6.63 -1.20 -13.74
C PRO A 40 -5.95 0.12 -14.14
N VAL A 41 -6.69 1.21 -14.18
CA VAL A 41 -6.17 2.54 -14.49
C VAL A 41 -5.12 3.01 -13.50
N VAL A 42 -5.24 2.66 -12.20
CA VAL A 42 -4.24 3.03 -11.20
C VAL A 42 -2.91 2.36 -11.48
N LEU A 43 -2.93 1.07 -11.86
CA LEU A 43 -1.72 0.36 -12.26
C LEU A 43 -1.08 1.02 -13.49
N ARG A 44 -1.90 1.34 -14.50
CA ARG A 44 -1.40 2.00 -15.71
C ARG A 44 -0.80 3.37 -15.42
N VAL A 45 -1.43 4.16 -14.55
CA VAL A 45 -0.87 5.46 -14.10
C VAL A 45 0.46 5.25 -13.36
N GLN A 46 0.59 4.23 -12.51
CA GLN A 46 1.85 3.93 -11.82
C GLN A 46 2.97 3.58 -12.80
N GLN A 47 2.68 2.78 -13.84
CA GLN A 47 3.63 2.43 -14.91
C GLN A 47 4.08 3.67 -15.70
N LEU A 48 3.14 4.50 -16.17
CA LEU A 48 3.46 5.74 -16.87
C LEU A 48 4.31 6.70 -16.02
N LEU A 49 4.03 6.76 -14.71
CA LEU A 49 4.82 7.58 -13.79
C LEU A 49 6.20 6.97 -13.48
N ALA A 50 6.48 5.71 -13.82
CA ALA A 50 7.79 5.09 -13.68
C ALA A 50 8.74 5.46 -14.82
N ASP A 51 8.21 5.75 -15.98
CA ASP A 51 8.95 6.17 -17.17
C ASP A 51 9.16 7.68 -17.14
N GLU A 52 10.43 8.11 -17.11
CA GLU A 52 10.82 9.53 -17.05
C GLU A 52 10.51 10.26 -18.37
N ASP A 53 10.41 9.54 -19.49
CA ASP A 53 10.13 10.08 -20.82
C ASP A 53 8.63 10.19 -21.12
N THR A 54 7.76 9.72 -20.21
CA THR A 54 6.30 9.78 -20.40
C THR A 54 5.78 11.20 -20.46
N ASP A 55 5.00 11.52 -21.50
CA ASP A 55 4.35 12.82 -21.64
C ASP A 55 3.24 12.99 -20.57
N LEU A 56 3.14 14.19 -20.03
CA LEU A 56 2.05 14.60 -19.13
C LEU A 56 0.66 14.41 -19.77
N HIS A 57 0.59 14.44 -21.09
CA HIS A 57 -0.63 14.20 -21.84
C HIS A 57 -1.11 12.76 -21.66
N ASP A 58 -0.23 11.77 -21.83
CA ASP A 58 -0.54 10.35 -21.70
C ASP A 58 -1.00 9.98 -20.27
N ILE A 59 -0.35 10.61 -19.28
CA ILE A 59 -0.76 10.47 -17.88
C ILE A 59 -2.16 11.05 -17.67
N ALA A 60 -2.43 12.25 -18.20
CA ALA A 60 -3.72 12.92 -18.06
C ALA A 60 -4.83 12.15 -18.79
N GLU A 61 -4.56 11.61 -19.99
CA GLU A 61 -5.48 10.78 -20.75
C GLU A 61 -5.81 9.50 -19.98
N THR A 62 -4.79 8.81 -19.43
CA THR A 62 -4.99 7.62 -18.62
C THR A 62 -5.82 7.92 -17.36
N ILE A 63 -5.53 9.02 -16.66
CA ILE A 63 -6.31 9.44 -15.49
C ILE A 63 -7.76 9.73 -15.86
N SER A 64 -8.03 10.27 -17.07
CA SER A 64 -9.38 10.58 -17.53
C SER A 64 -10.29 9.35 -17.66
N LEU A 65 -9.72 8.16 -17.80
CA LEU A 65 -10.45 6.89 -17.85
C LEU A 65 -11.12 6.52 -16.51
N ASP A 66 -10.70 7.15 -15.41
CA ASP A 66 -11.29 6.94 -14.09
C ASP A 66 -11.81 8.28 -13.53
N PRO A 67 -13.14 8.51 -13.55
CA PRO A 67 -13.70 9.78 -13.11
C PRO A 67 -13.38 10.15 -11.66
N GLU A 68 -13.24 9.16 -10.76
CA GLU A 68 -12.94 9.40 -9.35
C GLU A 68 -11.49 9.86 -9.17
N LEU A 69 -10.53 9.21 -9.88
CA LEU A 69 -9.14 9.64 -9.91
C LEU A 69 -8.99 11.03 -10.55
N ALA A 70 -9.68 11.27 -11.67
CA ALA A 70 -9.69 12.56 -12.35
C ALA A 70 -10.16 13.69 -11.42
N MET A 71 -11.27 13.47 -10.72
CA MET A 71 -11.80 14.43 -9.74
C MET A 71 -10.87 14.63 -8.56
N LEU A 72 -10.21 13.57 -8.09
CA LEU A 72 -9.23 13.67 -7.01
C LEU A 72 -8.05 14.55 -7.43
N VAL A 73 -7.48 14.32 -8.61
CA VAL A 73 -6.35 15.10 -9.15
C VAL A 73 -6.73 16.57 -9.32
N LEU A 74 -7.90 16.88 -9.89
CA LEU A 74 -8.36 18.26 -10.05
C LEU A 74 -8.60 18.96 -8.71
N ARG A 75 -9.19 18.27 -7.73
CA ARG A 75 -9.35 18.82 -6.36
C ARG A 75 -8.01 19.11 -5.72
N MET A 76 -7.04 18.20 -5.82
CA MET A 76 -5.69 18.42 -5.31
C MET A 76 -5.03 19.61 -5.99
N ALA A 77 -5.07 19.67 -7.33
CA ALA A 77 -4.47 20.76 -8.09
C ALA A 77 -5.05 22.14 -7.73
N ASN A 78 -6.30 22.19 -7.29
CA ASN A 78 -6.97 23.41 -6.88
C ASN A 78 -6.90 23.70 -5.38
N ALA A 79 -6.38 22.79 -4.58
CA ALA A 79 -6.13 23.02 -3.16
C ALA A 79 -5.01 24.04 -2.94
N ALA A 80 -5.11 24.85 -1.90
CA ALA A 80 -4.16 25.94 -1.59
C ALA A 80 -2.69 25.48 -1.57
N ALA A 81 -2.45 24.25 -1.11
CA ALA A 81 -1.10 23.65 -1.06
C ALA A 81 -0.43 23.51 -2.43
N PHE A 82 -1.22 23.34 -3.50
CA PHE A 82 -0.73 23.15 -4.88
C PHE A 82 -1.07 24.35 -5.78
N ASN A 83 -1.87 25.30 -5.31
CA ASN A 83 -2.36 26.43 -6.09
C ASN A 83 -2.12 27.79 -5.38
N PRO A 84 -0.87 28.18 -5.19
CA PRO A 84 -0.54 29.44 -4.51
C PRO A 84 -1.02 30.67 -5.32
N SER A 85 -1.23 30.53 -6.63
CA SER A 85 -1.71 31.63 -7.50
C SER A 85 -3.22 31.84 -7.43
N GLY A 86 -3.99 30.90 -6.86
CA GLY A 86 -5.45 30.91 -6.86
C GLY A 86 -6.10 30.61 -8.21
N LEU A 87 -5.32 30.44 -9.29
CA LEU A 87 -5.85 30.09 -10.62
C LEU A 87 -6.29 28.64 -10.65
N GLN A 88 -7.55 28.40 -11.00
CA GLN A 88 -8.07 27.03 -11.08
C GLN A 88 -7.46 26.24 -12.24
N ALA A 89 -7.10 24.97 -11.97
CA ALA A 89 -6.79 24.02 -13.02
C ALA A 89 -8.07 23.70 -13.80
N ARG A 90 -8.04 23.92 -15.12
CA ARG A 90 -9.20 23.79 -16.01
C ARG A 90 -9.27 22.42 -16.69
N ASP A 91 -8.16 21.70 -16.70
CA ASP A 91 -8.02 20.38 -17.32
C ASP A 91 -7.07 19.48 -16.52
N LEU A 92 -7.09 18.19 -16.84
CA LEU A 92 -6.27 17.19 -16.18
C LEU A 92 -4.77 17.35 -16.45
N ARG A 93 -4.37 17.84 -17.63
CA ARG A 93 -2.96 18.06 -17.93
C ARG A 93 -2.36 19.13 -17.01
N MET A 94 -3.06 20.24 -16.81
CA MET A 94 -2.68 21.25 -15.82
C MET A 94 -2.71 20.69 -14.40
N GLY A 95 -3.70 19.84 -14.08
CA GLY A 95 -3.82 19.14 -12.81
C GLY A 95 -2.59 18.26 -12.53
N VAL A 96 -2.21 17.40 -13.47
CA VAL A 96 -1.05 16.51 -13.41
C VAL A 96 0.24 17.32 -13.23
N GLN A 97 0.45 18.35 -14.06
CA GLN A 97 1.63 19.20 -13.98
C GLN A 97 1.77 19.88 -12.60
N ARG A 98 0.68 20.36 -12.04
CA ARG A 98 0.66 21.10 -10.77
C ARG A 98 0.86 20.20 -9.56
N VAL A 99 0.20 19.05 -9.56
CA VAL A 99 0.30 18.06 -8.47
C VAL A 99 1.66 17.37 -8.46
N GLY A 100 2.22 17.07 -9.64
CA GLY A 100 3.50 16.41 -9.82
C GLY A 100 3.44 14.89 -9.58
N THR A 101 4.40 14.17 -10.17
CA THR A 101 4.38 12.71 -10.27
C THR A 101 4.33 12.00 -8.92
N ARG A 102 5.10 12.47 -7.92
CA ARG A 102 5.14 11.85 -6.59
C ARG A 102 3.80 11.92 -5.87
N MET A 103 3.12 13.06 -5.94
CA MET A 103 1.81 13.22 -5.31
C MET A 103 0.71 12.51 -6.10
N LEU A 104 0.84 12.38 -7.41
CA LEU A 104 -0.07 11.56 -8.22
C LEU A 104 0.01 10.08 -7.83
N ARG A 105 1.23 9.55 -7.58
CA ARG A 105 1.39 8.19 -7.05
C ARG A 105 0.69 8.01 -5.70
N ALA A 106 0.89 8.96 -4.80
CA ALA A 106 0.24 8.92 -3.49
C ALA A 106 -1.29 9.02 -3.60
N ALA A 107 -1.80 9.87 -4.49
CA ALA A 107 -3.23 10.02 -4.75
C ALA A 107 -3.84 8.73 -5.32
N ALA A 108 -3.17 8.09 -6.27
CA ALA A 108 -3.61 6.84 -6.86
C ALA A 108 -3.69 5.72 -5.79
N LEU A 109 -2.68 5.62 -4.91
CA LEU A 109 -2.72 4.68 -3.79
C LEU A 109 -3.83 4.99 -2.78
N ALA A 110 -4.05 6.26 -2.47
CA ALA A 110 -5.13 6.68 -1.57
C ALA A 110 -6.51 6.28 -2.12
N LEU A 111 -6.71 6.42 -3.43
CA LEU A 111 -7.94 5.98 -4.10
C LEU A 111 -8.15 4.47 -3.99
N VAL A 112 -7.09 3.67 -4.20
CA VAL A 112 -7.16 2.21 -4.02
C VAL A 112 -7.64 1.86 -2.63
N VAL A 113 -7.03 2.45 -1.61
CA VAL A 113 -7.41 2.17 -0.21
C VAL A 113 -8.84 2.62 0.09
N GLN A 114 -9.24 3.77 -0.44
CA GLN A 114 -10.62 4.24 -0.33
C GLN A 114 -11.59 3.21 -0.90
N ARG A 115 -11.33 2.68 -2.11
CA ARG A 115 -12.15 1.67 -2.76
C ARG A 115 -12.17 0.35 -1.98
N LEU A 116 -11.00 -0.12 -1.50
CA LEU A 116 -10.94 -1.29 -0.63
C LEU A 116 -11.85 -1.15 0.61
N ARG A 117 -11.81 0.02 1.25
CA ARG A 117 -12.64 0.31 2.42
C ARG A 117 -14.11 0.47 2.09
N SER A 118 -14.45 0.83 0.86
CA SER A 118 -15.83 1.00 0.38
C SER A 118 -16.41 -0.26 -0.24
N ALA A 119 -15.57 -1.27 -0.55
CA ALA A 119 -16.02 -2.55 -1.09
C ALA A 119 -16.93 -3.25 -0.07
N GLU A 120 -18.15 -3.60 -0.51
CA GLU A 120 -19.14 -4.23 0.39
C GLU A 120 -18.64 -5.60 0.89
N GLU A 121 -17.93 -6.33 0.04
CA GLU A 121 -17.29 -7.60 0.35
C GLU A 121 -16.31 -7.49 1.52
N LEU A 122 -15.57 -6.37 1.62
CA LEU A 122 -14.57 -6.11 2.65
C LEU A 122 -15.14 -5.34 3.86
N ARG A 123 -16.47 -5.14 3.92
CA ARG A 123 -17.13 -4.43 5.02
C ARG A 123 -16.72 -4.92 6.41
N PRO A 124 -16.61 -6.23 6.68
CA PRO A 124 -16.18 -6.74 7.98
C PRO A 124 -14.74 -6.33 8.36
N LEU A 125 -13.89 -6.05 7.36
CA LEU A 125 -12.48 -5.69 7.54
C LEU A 125 -12.20 -4.19 7.48
N ARG A 126 -13.23 -3.36 7.31
CA ARG A 126 -13.11 -1.91 7.09
C ARG A 126 -12.28 -1.20 8.16
N ASP A 127 -12.50 -1.53 9.41
CA ASP A 127 -11.78 -0.89 10.53
C ASP A 127 -10.32 -1.30 10.58
N ARG A 128 -10.03 -2.59 10.34
CA ARG A 128 -8.66 -3.13 10.25
C ARG A 128 -7.91 -2.52 9.06
N LEU A 129 -8.53 -2.48 7.87
CA LEU A 129 -7.97 -1.79 6.69
C LEU A 129 -7.72 -0.31 6.97
N GLY A 130 -8.66 0.35 7.67
CA GLY A 130 -8.52 1.73 8.08
C GLY A 130 -7.37 1.95 9.07
N ALA A 131 -7.13 1.02 9.99
CA ALA A 131 -6.02 1.10 10.95
C ALA A 131 -4.66 0.98 10.24
N ILE A 132 -4.51 0.00 9.33
CA ILE A 132 -3.30 -0.17 8.53
C ILE A 132 -3.02 1.09 7.70
N TRP A 133 -4.05 1.64 7.04
CA TRP A 133 -3.91 2.87 6.27
C TRP A 133 -3.48 4.05 7.11
N ARG A 134 -4.11 4.27 8.28
CA ARG A 134 -3.71 5.35 9.20
C ARG A 134 -2.25 5.23 9.61
N ARG A 135 -1.75 4.01 9.87
CA ARG A 135 -0.33 3.78 10.14
C ARG A 135 0.54 4.24 8.97
N GLY A 136 0.19 3.88 7.72
CA GLY A 136 0.89 4.33 6.52
C GLY A 136 0.96 5.85 6.41
N VAL A 137 -0.17 6.52 6.62
CA VAL A 137 -0.26 7.99 6.59
C VAL A 137 0.60 8.61 7.70
N THR A 138 0.57 8.05 8.91
CA THR A 138 1.38 8.55 10.03
C THR A 138 2.87 8.43 9.75
N VAL A 139 3.33 7.25 9.34
CA VAL A 139 4.75 7.00 8.98
C VAL A 139 5.17 7.92 7.82
N GLY A 140 4.36 8.00 6.77
CA GLY A 140 4.63 8.87 5.62
C GLY A 140 4.70 10.35 6.00
N SER A 141 3.82 10.82 6.87
CA SER A 141 3.83 12.20 7.35
C SER A 141 5.06 12.52 8.18
N LEU A 142 5.48 11.59 9.05
CA LEU A 142 6.72 11.72 9.82
C LEU A 142 7.95 11.71 8.90
N ALA A 143 8.02 10.80 7.94
CA ALA A 143 9.09 10.74 6.96
C ALA A 143 9.16 12.01 6.10
N LYS A 144 8.01 12.56 5.69
CA LYS A 144 7.94 13.85 5.00
C LYS A 144 8.50 14.98 5.87
N ALA A 145 8.08 15.08 7.12
CA ALA A 145 8.55 16.11 8.04
C ALA A 145 10.06 15.99 8.32
N LEU A 146 10.56 14.76 8.47
CA LEU A 146 11.99 14.50 8.64
C LEU A 146 12.79 14.91 7.40
N ALA A 147 12.34 14.52 6.20
CA ALA A 147 12.96 14.90 4.94
C ALA A 147 13.00 16.42 4.75
N GLN A 148 11.94 17.14 5.14
CA GLN A 148 11.91 18.61 5.12
C GLN A 148 13.00 19.23 6.02
N ARG A 149 13.24 18.65 7.18
CA ARG A 149 14.22 19.17 8.15
C ARG A 149 15.65 18.81 7.78
N THR A 150 15.88 17.58 7.37
CA THR A 150 17.23 17.06 7.08
C THR A 150 17.70 17.35 5.66
N ARG A 151 16.77 17.60 4.74
CA ARG A 151 17.04 17.81 3.29
C ARG A 151 17.75 16.63 2.60
N ILE A 152 17.69 15.44 3.17
CA ILE A 152 18.31 14.23 2.60
C ILE A 152 17.53 13.65 1.42
N ALA A 153 16.24 13.98 1.32
CA ALA A 153 15.35 13.54 0.24
C ALA A 153 14.24 14.57 -0.01
N PRO A 154 13.60 14.54 -1.18
CA PRO A 154 12.39 15.33 -1.41
C PRO A 154 11.28 14.93 -0.42
N PRO A 155 10.61 15.91 0.23
CA PRO A 155 9.60 15.60 1.27
C PRO A 155 8.49 14.65 0.81
N ASP A 156 8.00 14.82 -0.43
CA ASP A 156 6.94 13.96 -0.98
C ASP A 156 7.40 12.52 -1.22
N SER A 157 8.71 12.29 -1.37
CA SER A 157 9.28 10.94 -1.43
C SER A 157 9.14 10.22 -0.09
N GLY A 158 9.35 10.91 1.04
CA GLY A 158 9.12 10.36 2.36
C GLY A 158 7.66 9.98 2.59
N LEU A 159 6.72 10.86 2.19
CA LEU A 159 5.30 10.54 2.25
C LEU A 159 4.97 9.29 1.44
N LEU A 160 5.44 9.21 0.19
CA LEU A 160 5.16 8.08 -0.69
C LEU A 160 5.73 6.77 -0.13
N ALA A 161 6.98 6.75 0.33
CA ALA A 161 7.58 5.56 0.94
C ALA A 161 6.77 5.07 2.15
N GLY A 162 6.32 6.01 2.99
CA GLY A 162 5.47 5.69 4.14
C GLY A 162 4.07 5.18 3.76
N LEU A 163 3.55 5.50 2.58
CA LEU A 163 2.30 4.91 2.07
C LEU A 163 2.54 3.54 1.44
N LEU A 164 3.68 3.36 0.80
CA LEU A 164 4.01 2.11 0.11
C LEU A 164 4.29 0.96 1.08
N HIS A 165 4.86 1.22 2.27
CA HIS A 165 5.24 0.14 3.18
C HIS A 165 4.05 -0.67 3.72
N VAL A 166 2.82 -0.15 3.67
CA VAL A 166 1.63 -0.86 4.16
C VAL A 166 0.84 -1.60 3.07
N VAL A 167 1.23 -1.49 1.80
CA VAL A 167 0.42 -2.04 0.69
C VAL A 167 0.30 -3.56 0.73
N GLY A 168 1.38 -4.26 1.10
CA GLY A 168 1.35 -5.71 1.27
C GLY A 168 0.44 -6.13 2.42
N ARG A 169 0.48 -5.40 3.54
CA ARG A 169 -0.40 -5.67 4.70
C ARG A 169 -1.88 -5.46 4.35
N LEU A 170 -2.20 -4.45 3.56
CA LEU A 170 -3.55 -4.22 3.03
C LEU A 170 -3.98 -5.38 2.11
N TYR A 171 -3.08 -5.81 1.23
CA TYR A 171 -3.34 -6.92 0.32
C TYR A 171 -3.60 -8.23 1.06
N VAL A 172 -2.70 -8.62 1.96
CA VAL A 172 -2.81 -9.84 2.77
C VAL A 172 -4.13 -9.85 3.55
N LEU A 173 -4.47 -8.75 4.22
CA LEU A 173 -5.74 -8.64 4.95
C LEU A 173 -6.96 -8.77 4.03
N ALA A 174 -6.95 -8.14 2.85
CA ALA A 174 -8.04 -8.24 1.89
C ALA A 174 -8.19 -9.67 1.35
N ARG A 175 -7.09 -10.39 1.12
CA ARG A 175 -7.11 -11.79 0.67
C ARG A 175 -7.64 -12.74 1.74
N MET A 176 -7.40 -12.47 3.01
CA MET A 176 -7.95 -13.26 4.13
C MET A 176 -9.48 -13.21 4.18
N HIS A 177 -10.12 -12.22 3.54
CA HIS A 177 -11.60 -12.19 3.45
C HIS A 177 -12.19 -13.45 2.85
N GLY A 178 -11.50 -14.10 1.89
CA GLY A 178 -11.92 -15.39 1.31
C GLY A 178 -11.84 -16.58 2.27
N MET A 179 -11.30 -16.40 3.48
CA MET A 179 -11.08 -17.42 4.50
C MET A 179 -11.58 -16.94 5.87
N PRO A 180 -12.90 -16.83 6.10
CA PRO A 180 -13.46 -16.25 7.34
C PRO A 180 -13.00 -16.96 8.62
N HIS A 181 -12.74 -18.27 8.56
CA HIS A 181 -12.27 -19.08 9.69
C HIS A 181 -10.93 -18.59 10.27
N LEU A 182 -10.10 -17.87 9.47
CA LEU A 182 -8.85 -17.28 9.96
C LEU A 182 -9.08 -16.20 11.03
N PHE A 183 -10.27 -15.62 11.09
CA PHE A 183 -10.63 -14.59 12.05
C PHE A 183 -11.30 -15.15 13.32
N GLU A 184 -11.60 -16.44 13.35
CA GLU A 184 -12.24 -17.11 14.49
C GLU A 184 -11.23 -17.46 15.59
N GLN A 185 -9.95 -17.49 15.25
CA GLN A 185 -8.86 -17.79 16.18
C GLN A 185 -8.10 -16.52 16.54
N ASP A 186 -7.92 -16.30 17.83
CA ASP A 186 -7.21 -15.13 18.35
C ASP A 186 -5.74 -15.13 17.90
N GLY A 187 -5.30 -14.00 17.34
CA GLY A 187 -3.93 -13.76 16.92
C GLY A 187 -3.51 -14.38 15.58
N VAL A 188 -4.35 -15.24 14.96
CA VAL A 188 -4.04 -15.84 13.65
C VAL A 188 -3.95 -14.79 12.54
N PRO A 189 -4.88 -13.84 12.43
CA PRO A 189 -4.77 -12.80 11.43
C PRO A 189 -3.50 -11.98 11.53
N GLU A 190 -3.10 -11.62 12.74
CA GLU A 190 -1.91 -10.82 13.00
C GLU A 190 -0.63 -11.58 12.61
N LYS A 191 -0.52 -12.86 13.00
CA LYS A 191 0.62 -13.73 12.62
C LYS A 191 0.75 -13.89 11.10
N LEU A 192 -0.37 -14.04 10.37
CA LEU A 192 -0.36 -14.14 8.91
C LEU A 192 0.05 -12.81 8.27
N LEU A 193 -0.46 -11.69 8.79
CA LEU A 193 -0.06 -10.37 8.36
C LEU A 193 1.45 -10.15 8.55
N ASP A 194 1.99 -10.49 9.71
CA ASP A 194 3.42 -10.31 10.02
C ASP A 194 4.30 -11.21 9.14
N ARG A 195 3.87 -12.44 8.88
CA ARG A 195 4.62 -13.39 8.05
C ARG A 195 4.69 -13.01 6.57
N TRP A 196 3.63 -12.47 6.00
CA TRP A 196 3.51 -12.35 4.54
C TRP A 196 3.57 -10.91 4.01
N SER A 197 3.30 -9.91 4.85
CA SER A 197 3.15 -8.53 4.39
C SER A 197 4.38 -8.01 3.66
N ASP A 198 5.57 -8.28 4.15
CA ASP A 198 6.81 -7.74 3.59
C ASP A 198 7.14 -8.36 2.25
N THR A 199 7.02 -9.70 2.15
CA THR A 199 7.19 -10.41 0.87
C THR A 199 6.21 -9.89 -0.18
N VAL A 200 4.93 -9.77 0.19
CA VAL A 200 3.88 -9.27 -0.71
C VAL A 200 4.11 -7.81 -1.08
N THR A 201 4.57 -6.97 -0.14
CA THR A 201 4.95 -5.58 -0.44
C THR A 201 6.02 -5.55 -1.53
N GLY A 202 7.12 -6.28 -1.37
CA GLY A 202 8.18 -6.33 -2.37
C GLY A 202 7.69 -6.70 -3.77
N VAL A 203 6.85 -7.75 -3.85
CA VAL A 203 6.27 -8.19 -5.13
C VAL A 203 5.35 -7.14 -5.74
N LEU A 204 4.49 -6.51 -4.92
CA LEU A 204 3.61 -5.44 -5.40
C LEU A 204 4.39 -4.24 -5.93
N LEU A 205 5.45 -3.82 -5.23
CA LEU A 205 6.27 -2.70 -5.65
C LEU A 205 6.97 -2.99 -6.99
N LEU A 206 7.48 -4.22 -7.18
CA LEU A 206 8.07 -4.65 -8.44
C LEU A 206 7.04 -4.66 -9.57
N LYS A 207 5.85 -5.24 -9.31
CA LYS A 207 4.77 -5.32 -10.30
C LYS A 207 4.23 -3.95 -10.71
N TRP A 208 4.25 -3.00 -9.78
CA TRP A 208 3.83 -1.62 -10.04
C TRP A 208 4.94 -0.76 -10.61
N GLU A 209 6.09 -1.37 -10.93
CA GLU A 209 7.27 -0.66 -11.49
C GLU A 209 7.63 0.56 -10.63
N VAL A 210 7.51 0.40 -9.30
CA VAL A 210 7.87 1.48 -8.37
C VAL A 210 9.38 1.73 -8.46
N PRO A 211 9.84 2.99 -8.59
CA PRO A 211 11.26 3.30 -8.68
C PRO A 211 12.07 2.67 -7.54
N ARG A 212 13.23 2.12 -7.88
CA ARG A 212 14.07 1.32 -6.99
C ARG A 212 14.39 2.02 -5.66
N VAL A 213 14.58 3.33 -5.68
CA VAL A 213 14.83 4.12 -4.47
C VAL A 213 13.73 3.96 -3.41
N PHE A 214 12.47 3.80 -3.82
CA PHE A 214 11.37 3.56 -2.89
C PHE A 214 11.33 2.12 -2.41
N CYS A 215 11.63 1.15 -3.29
CA CYS A 215 11.72 -0.26 -2.90
C CYS A 215 12.80 -0.43 -1.82
N GLU A 216 14.00 0.11 -2.03
CA GLU A 216 15.11 0.07 -1.09
C GLU A 216 14.77 0.76 0.25
N ALA A 217 14.07 1.90 0.21
CA ALA A 217 13.63 2.59 1.41
C ALA A 217 12.60 1.78 2.22
N VAL A 218 11.65 1.14 1.54
CA VAL A 218 10.63 0.28 2.17
C VAL A 218 11.29 -0.97 2.76
N GLU A 219 12.16 -1.65 2.02
CA GLU A 219 12.90 -2.82 2.51
C GLU A 219 13.76 -2.49 3.73
N ALA A 220 14.47 -1.36 3.71
CA ALA A 220 15.27 -0.92 4.83
C ALA A 220 14.42 -0.66 6.08
N PHE A 221 13.24 -0.05 5.90
CA PHE A 221 12.29 0.19 7.00
C PHE A 221 11.77 -1.12 7.60
N GLN A 222 11.42 -2.09 6.77
CA GLN A 222 10.92 -3.40 7.19
C GLN A 222 11.96 -4.15 8.02
N LYS A 223 13.20 -4.26 7.53
CA LYS A 223 14.32 -4.92 8.24
C LYS A 223 14.62 -4.30 9.61
N HIS A 224 14.52 -2.98 9.75
CA HIS A 224 14.75 -2.32 11.04
C HIS A 224 13.54 -2.45 12.00
N GLY A 225 12.35 -2.62 11.47
CA GLY A 225 11.14 -2.90 12.26
C GLY A 225 11.23 -4.26 12.96
N GLU A 226 11.69 -5.29 12.26
CA GLU A 226 11.90 -6.64 12.83
C GLU A 226 12.94 -6.64 13.95
N ALA A 227 14.07 -5.95 13.78
CA ALA A 227 15.11 -5.86 14.80
C ALA A 227 14.64 -5.16 16.11
N GLY A 228 13.73 -4.21 16.02
CA GLY A 228 13.18 -3.50 17.17
C GLY A 228 12.15 -4.30 17.98
N ASP A 229 11.49 -5.28 17.36
CA ASP A 229 10.54 -6.17 18.04
C ASP A 229 11.25 -7.35 18.73
N GLU A 230 12.39 -7.81 18.23
CA GLU A 230 13.22 -8.83 18.90
C GLU A 230 13.86 -8.31 20.20
N GLU A 231 14.20 -7.02 20.29
CA GLU A 231 14.71 -6.38 21.51
C GLU A 231 13.64 -6.11 22.58
N ARG A 232 12.36 -6.06 22.19
CA ARG A 232 11.22 -5.95 23.10
C ARG A 232 10.67 -7.33 23.38
N GLY A 233 11.33 -8.12 24.22
CA GLY A 233 10.82 -9.42 24.67
C GLY A 233 9.33 -9.36 25.09
N PRO A 234 8.65 -10.52 25.19
CA PRO A 234 7.21 -10.55 25.48
C PRO A 234 6.88 -9.73 26.73
N PRO A 235 5.77 -8.99 26.73
CA PRO A 235 5.34 -8.24 27.91
C PRO A 235 5.15 -9.25 29.06
N GLY A 236 5.89 -9.03 30.16
CA GLY A 236 5.83 -9.82 31.39
C GLY A 236 4.51 -9.65 32.14
#